data_07a8753564941ad572490012335f41eb
#
_entry.id   07a8753564941ad572490012335f41eb
#
_cell.length_a   1.000
_cell.length_b   1.000
_cell.length_c   1.000
_cell.angle_alpha   90.00
_cell.angle_beta   90.00
_cell.angle_gamma   90.00
#
_symmetry.space_group_name_H-M   'P 1'
#
loop_
_entity.id
_entity.type
_entity.pdbx_description
1 polymer ?
#
loop_
_entity_poly.entity_id
_entity_poly.type
_entity_poly.pdbx_seq_one_letter_code
_entity_poly.pdbx_strand_id
1 'polypeptide(L)'
;MIILASKSPRRKQLMEKYISPSFDIIVPDIDESLSFKSFNDVRDIVKEISLRKCLEIAKEHKDDIVIAADTVVVLDNEIIGKPKDKEDAYKILSKLSNKEHYVYTGYAIKQGDKLVQGLVRSEVLFNELSDQLIKDYIASGSPMDKAGAYGLQDNFTFHIVKSTSGSESNIIGFPVDEIKEDLKKHFNY
;
A
#
# COMPACT_ATOMS: atom_id res chain seq x y z
N MET A 1 -15.69 7.62 -15.97
CA MET A 1 -14.21 7.53 -16.05
C MET A 1 -13.68 6.83 -14.78
N ILE A 2 -12.44 6.33 -14.76
CA ILE A 2 -11.81 5.83 -13.52
C ILE A 2 -10.76 6.83 -13.05
N ILE A 3 -10.72 7.06 -11.73
CA ILE A 3 -9.76 7.93 -11.07
C ILE A 3 -9.01 7.12 -10.00
N LEU A 4 -7.69 7.12 -10.06
CA LEU A 4 -6.84 6.61 -8.98
C LEU A 4 -6.47 7.74 -8.02
N ALA A 5 -7.02 7.71 -6.81
CA ALA A 5 -6.74 8.69 -5.76
C ALA A 5 -5.42 8.36 -5.03
N SER A 6 -4.28 8.54 -5.70
CA SER A 6 -2.98 8.15 -5.14
C SER A 6 -1.82 8.81 -5.88
N LYS A 7 -0.76 9.18 -5.14
CA LYS A 7 0.53 9.59 -5.71
C LYS A 7 1.53 8.43 -5.91
N SER A 8 1.16 7.21 -5.52
CA SER A 8 2.07 6.05 -5.56
C SER A 8 2.35 5.59 -6.99
N PRO A 9 3.60 5.60 -7.46
CA PRO A 9 3.94 5.10 -8.80
C PRO A 9 3.68 3.60 -8.94
N ARG A 10 3.80 2.84 -7.87
CA ARG A 10 3.51 1.38 -7.85
C ARG A 10 2.03 1.10 -8.07
N ARG A 11 1.14 1.84 -7.41
CA ARG A 11 -0.31 1.72 -7.62
C ARG A 11 -0.70 2.12 -9.05
N LYS A 12 -0.08 3.18 -9.58
CA LYS A 12 -0.26 3.56 -10.99
C LYS A 12 0.09 2.41 -11.92
N GLN A 13 1.26 1.81 -11.76
CA GLN A 13 1.70 0.68 -12.60
C GLN A 13 0.77 -0.53 -12.52
N LEU A 14 0.32 -0.89 -11.31
CA LEU A 14 -0.62 -1.99 -11.12
C LEU A 14 -2.00 -1.67 -11.71
N MET A 15 -2.48 -0.45 -11.54
CA MET A 15 -3.73 0.03 -12.14
C MET A 15 -3.70 -0.08 -13.66
N GLU A 16 -2.66 0.49 -14.29
CA GLU A 16 -2.47 0.49 -15.74
C GLU A 16 -2.37 -0.91 -16.33
N LYS A 17 -1.60 -1.77 -15.66
CA LYS A 17 -1.34 -3.12 -16.16
C LYS A 17 -2.51 -4.08 -16.01
N TYR A 18 -3.28 -3.98 -14.93
CA TYR A 18 -4.21 -5.03 -14.55
C TYR A 18 -5.68 -4.61 -14.46
N ILE A 19 -5.98 -3.32 -14.32
CA ILE A 19 -7.35 -2.84 -14.14
C ILE A 19 -7.81 -2.04 -15.36
N SER A 20 -7.14 -0.93 -15.66
CA SER A 20 -7.50 -0.08 -16.80
C SER A 20 -6.27 0.59 -17.39
N PRO A 21 -6.08 0.54 -18.71
CA PRO A 21 -5.02 1.29 -19.37
C PRO A 21 -5.32 2.79 -19.48
N SER A 22 -6.56 3.19 -19.19
CA SER A 22 -7.00 4.59 -19.25
C SER A 22 -7.68 4.99 -17.94
N PHE A 23 -7.05 5.88 -17.19
CA PHE A 23 -7.55 6.43 -15.94
C PHE A 23 -6.84 7.75 -15.63
N ASP A 24 -7.47 8.56 -14.79
CA ASP A 24 -6.87 9.78 -14.26
C ASP A 24 -6.23 9.54 -12.90
N ILE A 25 -5.26 10.39 -12.56
CA ILE A 25 -4.63 10.40 -11.25
C ILE A 25 -4.93 11.74 -10.59
N ILE A 26 -5.58 11.68 -9.43
CA ILE A 26 -5.82 12.86 -8.58
C ILE A 26 -5.29 12.54 -7.20
N VAL A 27 -4.34 13.34 -6.72
CA VAL A 27 -3.73 13.11 -5.40
C VAL A 27 -4.60 13.73 -4.32
N PRO A 28 -5.13 12.92 -3.38
CA PRO A 28 -5.91 13.45 -2.27
C PRO A 28 -5.05 14.23 -1.27
N ASP A 29 -5.59 15.30 -0.73
CA ASP A 29 -4.99 16.11 0.35
C ASP A 29 -5.72 15.85 1.65
N ILE A 30 -5.27 14.88 2.42
CA ILE A 30 -5.82 14.53 3.73
C ILE A 30 -4.74 14.45 4.81
N ASP A 31 -5.10 14.78 6.04
CA ASP A 31 -4.24 14.52 7.21
C ASP A 31 -4.43 13.07 7.68
N GLU A 32 -3.49 12.20 7.29
CA GLU A 32 -3.50 10.77 7.67
C GLU A 32 -3.29 10.56 9.18
N SER A 33 -2.66 11.51 9.89
CA SER A 33 -2.35 11.39 11.32
C SER A 33 -3.62 11.28 12.20
N LEU A 34 -4.73 11.83 11.74
CA LEU A 34 -6.01 11.75 12.45
C LEU A 34 -6.52 10.32 12.59
N SER A 35 -6.30 9.48 11.59
CA SER A 35 -6.72 8.08 11.62
C SER A 35 -5.90 7.27 12.63
N PHE A 36 -4.60 7.54 12.76
CA PHE A 36 -3.76 6.92 13.79
C PHE A 36 -4.12 7.32 15.22
N LYS A 37 -4.70 8.50 15.42
CA LYS A 37 -5.18 8.96 16.73
C LYS A 37 -6.55 8.42 17.08
N SER A 38 -7.38 8.09 16.08
CA SER A 38 -8.78 7.71 16.27
C SER A 38 -8.99 6.21 16.41
N PHE A 39 -8.06 5.38 15.93
CA PHE A 39 -8.19 3.94 15.91
C PHE A 39 -6.94 3.27 16.50
N ASN A 40 -7.15 2.16 17.23
CA ASN A 40 -6.08 1.35 17.82
C ASN A 40 -5.75 0.11 16.96
N ASP A 41 -6.68 -0.33 16.13
CA ASP A 41 -6.50 -1.51 15.25
C ASP A 41 -5.98 -1.07 13.88
N VAL A 42 -4.90 -1.68 13.44
CA VAL A 42 -4.30 -1.41 12.12
C VAL A 42 -5.27 -1.59 10.97
N ARG A 43 -6.19 -2.54 11.09
CA ARG A 43 -7.21 -2.82 10.06
C ARG A 43 -8.16 -1.66 9.89
N ASP A 44 -8.58 -1.05 10.99
CA ASP A 44 -9.46 0.12 10.98
C ASP A 44 -8.71 1.36 10.48
N ILE A 45 -7.43 1.51 10.85
CA ILE A 45 -6.59 2.63 10.41
C ILE A 45 -6.47 2.65 8.88
N VAL A 46 -6.06 1.56 8.25
CA VAL A 46 -5.85 1.54 6.78
C VAL A 46 -7.17 1.64 6.01
N LYS A 47 -8.25 1.08 6.53
CA LYS A 47 -9.59 1.25 5.95
C LYS A 47 -10.05 2.69 6.01
N GLU A 48 -9.87 3.35 7.15
CA GLU A 48 -10.26 4.74 7.33
C GLU A 48 -9.42 5.68 6.45
N ILE A 49 -8.10 5.50 6.38
CA ILE A 49 -7.25 6.33 5.53
C ILE A 49 -7.64 6.16 4.06
N SER A 50 -7.83 4.94 3.58
CA SER A 50 -8.24 4.69 2.20
C SER A 50 -9.63 5.28 1.89
N LEU A 51 -10.57 5.17 2.83
CA LEU A 51 -11.90 5.76 2.71
C LEU A 51 -11.82 7.29 2.61
N ARG A 52 -11.09 7.96 3.49
CA ARG A 52 -10.94 9.41 3.47
C ARG A 52 -10.30 9.92 2.19
N LYS A 53 -9.26 9.21 1.69
CA LYS A 53 -8.64 9.50 0.38
C LYS A 53 -9.66 9.40 -0.76
N CYS A 54 -10.47 8.36 -0.75
CA CYS A 54 -11.51 8.14 -1.76
C CYS A 54 -12.59 9.22 -1.71
N LEU A 55 -13.12 9.50 -0.52
CA LEU A 55 -14.18 10.49 -0.33
C LEU A 55 -13.74 11.90 -0.70
N GLU A 56 -12.48 12.26 -0.41
CA GLU A 56 -11.95 13.57 -0.76
C GLU A 56 -12.05 13.85 -2.27
N ILE A 57 -11.68 12.89 -3.08
CA ILE A 57 -11.76 13.02 -4.55
C ILE A 57 -13.20 12.85 -5.06
N ALA A 58 -13.95 11.91 -4.52
CA ALA A 58 -15.31 11.61 -4.96
C ALA A 58 -16.31 12.77 -4.75
N LYS A 59 -16.02 13.74 -3.89
CA LYS A 59 -16.86 14.95 -3.71
C LYS A 59 -17.06 15.71 -5.02
N GLU A 60 -16.00 15.88 -5.79
CA GLU A 60 -15.97 16.64 -7.06
C GLU A 60 -16.18 15.73 -8.28
N HIS A 61 -16.15 14.39 -8.10
CA HIS A 61 -16.16 13.39 -9.17
C HIS A 61 -17.26 12.34 -8.96
N LYS A 62 -18.50 12.78 -8.80
CA LYS A 62 -19.63 11.91 -8.40
C LYS A 62 -19.96 10.83 -9.43
N ASP A 63 -19.77 11.12 -10.72
CA ASP A 63 -20.11 10.21 -11.82
C ASP A 63 -18.94 9.24 -12.14
N ASP A 64 -17.75 9.52 -11.64
CA ASP A 64 -16.56 8.75 -11.89
C ASP A 64 -16.37 7.64 -10.84
N ILE A 65 -15.68 6.56 -11.21
CA ILE A 65 -15.27 5.52 -10.29
C ILE A 65 -13.96 5.97 -9.64
N VAL A 66 -13.99 6.31 -8.36
CA VAL A 66 -12.80 6.72 -7.59
C VAL A 66 -12.28 5.55 -6.79
N ILE A 67 -11.00 5.22 -6.95
CA ILE A 67 -10.32 4.14 -6.23
C ILE A 67 -9.18 4.73 -5.40
N ALA A 68 -9.17 4.41 -4.11
CA ALA A 68 -8.08 4.77 -3.20
C ALA A 68 -7.62 3.56 -2.40
N ALA A 69 -6.37 3.57 -1.98
CA ALA A 69 -5.80 2.54 -1.11
C ALA A 69 -4.79 3.13 -0.14
N ASP A 70 -4.60 2.44 0.99
CA ASP A 70 -3.55 2.71 1.95
C ASP A 70 -2.89 1.42 2.42
N THR A 71 -1.58 1.43 2.63
CA THR A 71 -0.79 0.23 2.93
C THR A 71 0.12 0.49 4.11
N VAL A 72 0.14 -0.45 5.05
CA VAL A 72 1.04 -0.45 6.20
C VAL A 72 1.72 -1.80 6.35
N VAL A 73 2.91 -1.78 6.93
CA VAL A 73 3.66 -2.95 7.38
C VAL A 73 3.49 -3.07 8.88
N VAL A 74 3.30 -4.29 9.37
CA VAL A 74 3.13 -4.58 10.81
C VAL A 74 4.09 -5.68 11.23
N LEU A 75 4.90 -5.40 12.24
CA LEU A 75 5.77 -6.35 12.92
C LEU A 75 5.48 -6.30 14.42
N ASP A 76 5.23 -7.45 15.04
CA ASP A 76 5.01 -7.57 16.50
C ASP A 76 3.92 -6.59 17.01
N ASN A 77 2.84 -6.43 16.27
CA ASN A 77 1.74 -5.48 16.50
C ASN A 77 2.12 -3.99 16.39
N GLU A 78 3.33 -3.67 15.94
CA GLU A 78 3.73 -2.30 15.66
C GLU A 78 3.59 -1.97 14.17
N ILE A 79 3.01 -0.82 13.88
CA ILE A 79 2.96 -0.28 12.51
C ILE A 79 4.32 0.30 12.18
N ILE A 80 4.90 -0.17 11.06
CA ILE A 80 6.14 0.33 10.51
C ILE A 80 5.81 1.15 9.27
N GLY A 81 6.00 2.46 9.38
CA GLY A 81 5.77 3.40 8.28
C GLY A 81 6.92 3.49 7.30
N LYS A 82 6.93 4.58 6.54
CA LYS A 82 8.05 4.96 5.67
C LYS A 82 9.21 5.46 6.52
N PRO A 83 10.46 5.17 6.13
CA PRO A 83 11.62 5.72 6.82
C PRO A 83 11.66 7.25 6.71
N LYS A 84 12.07 7.89 7.80
CA LYS A 84 12.24 9.34 7.86
C LYS A 84 13.52 9.80 7.16
N ASP A 85 14.55 8.99 7.27
CA ASP A 85 15.89 9.20 6.73
C ASP A 85 16.60 7.84 6.54
N LYS A 86 17.85 7.87 6.09
CA LYS A 86 18.66 6.68 5.83
C LYS A 86 18.96 5.89 7.10
N GLU A 87 19.12 6.56 8.24
CA GLU A 87 19.37 5.91 9.53
C GLU A 87 18.13 5.16 10.00
N ASP A 88 16.95 5.77 9.86
CA ASP A 88 15.67 5.15 10.16
C ASP A 88 15.40 3.95 9.24
N ALA A 89 15.71 4.07 7.95
CA ALA A 89 15.64 2.95 7.00
C ALA A 89 16.53 1.78 7.43
N TYR A 90 17.74 2.06 7.89
CA TYR A 90 18.65 1.04 8.42
C TYR A 90 18.06 0.33 9.64
N LYS A 91 17.50 1.07 10.59
CA LYS A 91 16.85 0.52 11.80
C LYS A 91 15.64 -0.35 11.42
N ILE A 92 14.81 0.10 10.49
CA ILE A 92 13.63 -0.64 10.03
C ILE A 92 14.06 -1.96 9.38
N LEU A 93 14.98 -1.94 8.42
CA LEU A 93 15.45 -3.14 7.72
C LEU A 93 16.15 -4.12 8.69
N SER A 94 16.94 -3.62 9.62
CA SER A 94 17.56 -4.44 10.66
C SER A 94 16.52 -5.10 11.56
N LYS A 95 15.45 -4.40 11.90
CA LYS A 95 14.33 -4.91 12.71
C LYS A 95 13.55 -6.01 11.99
N LEU A 96 13.38 -5.89 10.67
CA LEU A 96 12.66 -6.86 9.83
C LEU A 96 13.52 -8.06 9.42
N SER A 97 14.84 -7.96 9.48
CA SER A 97 15.79 -9.02 9.09
C SER A 97 15.45 -10.34 9.76
N ASN A 98 15.37 -11.41 8.96
CA ASN A 98 15.07 -12.78 9.39
C ASN A 98 13.75 -12.93 10.17
N LYS A 99 12.77 -12.02 9.94
CA LYS A 99 11.48 -12.05 10.61
C LYS A 99 10.33 -12.11 9.64
N GLU A 100 9.24 -12.70 10.11
CA GLU A 100 7.94 -12.64 9.47
C GLU A 100 7.20 -11.36 9.91
N HIS A 101 6.56 -10.71 8.97
CA HIS A 101 5.72 -9.55 9.19
C HIS A 101 4.52 -9.54 8.25
N TYR A 102 3.57 -8.64 8.50
CA TYR A 102 2.35 -8.52 7.73
C TYR A 102 2.30 -7.23 6.94
N VAL A 103 1.68 -7.31 5.75
CA VAL A 103 1.33 -6.14 4.95
C VAL A 103 -0.19 -6.07 4.85
N TYR A 104 -0.76 -4.96 5.29
CA TYR A 104 -2.18 -4.67 5.20
C TYR A 104 -2.41 -3.56 4.19
N THR A 105 -3.33 -3.77 3.27
CA THR A 105 -3.85 -2.71 2.41
C THR A 105 -5.35 -2.60 2.58
N GLY A 106 -5.80 -1.43 3.01
CA GLY A 106 -7.19 -1.03 2.91
C GLY A 106 -7.43 -0.35 1.57
N TYR A 107 -8.60 -0.55 0.97
CA TYR A 107 -9.03 0.16 -0.22
C TYR A 107 -10.49 0.59 -0.15
N ALA A 108 -10.83 1.62 -0.89
CA ALA A 108 -12.19 2.09 -1.07
C ALA A 108 -12.44 2.39 -2.55
N ILE A 109 -13.64 2.04 -3.02
CA ILE A 109 -14.12 2.31 -4.37
C ILE A 109 -15.47 3.02 -4.24
N LYS A 110 -15.62 4.16 -4.90
CA LYS A 110 -16.86 4.95 -4.83
C LYS A 110 -17.27 5.48 -6.20
N GLN A 111 -18.59 5.44 -6.45
CA GLN A 111 -19.25 6.10 -7.58
C GLN A 111 -20.66 6.49 -7.17
N GLY A 112 -21.01 7.75 -7.21
CA GLY A 112 -22.29 8.25 -6.72
C GLY A 112 -22.53 7.84 -5.27
N ASP A 113 -23.63 7.17 -5.00
CA ASP A 113 -23.96 6.68 -3.65
C ASP A 113 -23.37 5.31 -3.33
N LYS A 114 -22.83 4.60 -4.33
CA LYS A 114 -22.18 3.30 -4.14
C LYS A 114 -20.82 3.48 -3.50
N LEU A 115 -20.57 2.73 -2.43
CA LEU A 115 -19.28 2.66 -1.73
C LEU A 115 -18.97 1.21 -1.40
N VAL A 116 -17.77 0.77 -1.75
CA VAL A 116 -17.22 -0.53 -1.37
C VAL A 116 -15.88 -0.31 -0.68
N GLN A 117 -15.65 -1.02 0.41
CA GLN A 117 -14.38 -1.03 1.14
C GLN A 117 -13.87 -2.45 1.29
N GLY A 118 -12.58 -2.62 1.13
CA GLY A 118 -11.91 -3.89 1.34
C GLY A 118 -10.65 -3.76 2.19
N LEU A 119 -10.20 -4.91 2.67
CA LEU A 119 -8.98 -5.07 3.44
C LEU A 119 -8.29 -6.37 3.06
N VAL A 120 -7.02 -6.30 2.70
CA VAL A 120 -6.22 -7.48 2.34
C VAL A 120 -4.97 -7.53 3.19
N ARG A 121 -4.64 -8.74 3.67
CA ARG A 121 -3.44 -9.04 4.43
C ARG A 121 -2.58 -10.05 3.68
N SER A 122 -1.29 -9.81 3.64
CA SER A 122 -0.28 -10.76 3.18
C SER A 122 0.82 -10.93 4.21
N GLU A 123 1.51 -12.06 4.16
CA GLU A 123 2.63 -12.39 5.05
C GLU A 123 3.94 -12.33 4.24
N VAL A 124 4.97 -11.79 4.84
CA VAL A 124 6.30 -11.68 4.24
C VAL A 124 7.34 -12.14 5.24
N LEU A 125 8.18 -13.08 4.85
CA LEU A 125 9.36 -13.50 5.61
C LEU A 125 10.62 -12.95 4.94
N PHE A 126 11.43 -12.21 5.67
CA PHE A 126 12.73 -11.73 5.19
C PHE A 126 13.82 -12.79 5.33
N ASN A 127 14.78 -12.73 4.43
CA ASN A 127 16.09 -13.33 4.67
C ASN A 127 16.81 -12.63 5.82
N GLU A 128 17.85 -13.26 6.36
CA GLU A 128 18.81 -12.56 7.19
C GLU A 128 19.55 -11.52 6.32
N LEU A 129 19.49 -10.25 6.73
CA LEU A 129 20.08 -9.14 6.00
C LEU A 129 21.42 -8.78 6.61
N SER A 130 22.51 -8.85 5.83
CA SER A 130 23.81 -8.37 6.27
C SER A 130 23.83 -6.83 6.34
N ASP A 131 24.71 -6.29 7.16
CA ASP A 131 24.95 -4.85 7.25
C ASP A 131 25.27 -4.23 5.88
N GLN A 132 26.11 -4.89 5.09
CA GLN A 132 26.46 -4.42 3.76
C GLN A 132 25.27 -4.40 2.81
N LEU A 133 24.44 -5.45 2.81
CA LEU A 133 23.24 -5.51 1.97
C LEU A 133 22.26 -4.39 2.31
N ILE A 134 22.03 -4.13 3.61
CA ILE A 134 21.16 -3.03 4.04
C ILE A 134 21.71 -1.68 3.55
N LYS A 135 23.01 -1.44 3.69
CA LYS A 135 23.64 -0.20 3.23
C LYS A 135 23.55 -0.03 1.72
N ASP A 136 23.80 -1.08 0.95
CA ASP A 136 23.71 -1.05 -0.51
C ASP A 136 22.28 -0.78 -0.97
N TYR A 137 21.30 -1.41 -0.31
CA TYR A 137 19.89 -1.19 -0.59
C TYR A 137 19.45 0.25 -0.30
N ILE A 138 19.87 0.81 0.83
CA ILE A 138 19.60 2.22 1.19
C ILE A 138 20.27 3.16 0.19
N ALA A 139 21.51 2.85 -0.25
CA ALA A 139 22.23 3.64 -1.23
C ALA A 139 21.52 3.73 -2.58
N SER A 140 20.73 2.71 -2.95
CA SER A 140 19.88 2.74 -4.16
C SER A 140 18.77 3.78 -4.11
N GLY A 141 18.42 4.28 -2.93
CA GLY A 141 17.30 5.19 -2.70
C GLY A 141 15.91 4.52 -2.71
N SER A 142 15.81 3.27 -3.13
CA SER A 142 14.53 2.56 -3.28
C SER A 142 13.73 2.41 -1.99
N PRO A 143 14.34 2.17 -0.80
CA PRO A 143 13.61 2.05 0.46
C PRO A 143 12.82 3.26 0.90
N MET A 144 13.22 4.47 0.48
CA MET A 144 12.85 5.72 1.14
C MET A 144 11.39 6.13 1.00
N ASP A 145 10.67 5.64 -0.01
CA ASP A 145 9.26 5.98 -0.25
C ASP A 145 8.28 4.86 0.12
N LYS A 146 8.74 3.83 0.83
CA LYS A 146 8.00 2.59 1.08
C LYS A 146 7.78 2.32 2.57
N ALA A 147 6.56 1.93 2.95
CA ALA A 147 6.29 1.38 4.27
C ALA A 147 7.16 0.13 4.51
N GLY A 148 7.76 0.03 5.69
CA GLY A 148 8.70 -1.04 6.00
C GLY A 148 10.06 -0.91 5.31
N ALA A 149 10.33 0.19 4.62
CA ALA A 149 11.58 0.48 3.92
C ALA A 149 11.96 -0.57 2.86
N TYR A 150 11.01 -1.26 2.23
CA TYR A 150 11.29 -2.21 1.16
C TYR A 150 10.18 -2.28 0.12
N GLY A 151 10.53 -2.79 -1.07
CA GLY A 151 9.60 -3.14 -2.11
C GLY A 151 9.82 -4.56 -2.60
N LEU A 152 8.74 -5.31 -2.83
CA LEU A 152 8.83 -6.68 -3.35
C LEU A 152 9.53 -6.72 -4.72
N GLN A 153 9.37 -5.68 -5.52
CA GLN A 153 10.01 -5.53 -6.83
C GLN A 153 11.55 -5.50 -6.75
N ASP A 154 12.09 -5.04 -5.62
CA ASP A 154 13.55 -4.94 -5.41
C ASP A 154 14.19 -6.29 -5.07
N ASN A 155 13.36 -7.31 -4.81
CA ASN A 155 13.84 -8.63 -4.36
C ASN A 155 14.71 -9.34 -5.40
N PHE A 156 14.47 -9.09 -6.68
CA PHE A 156 15.30 -9.63 -7.76
C PHE A 156 16.78 -9.22 -7.63
N THR A 157 17.02 -7.97 -7.21
CA THR A 157 18.37 -7.41 -7.08
C THR A 157 18.98 -7.67 -5.70
N PHE A 158 18.20 -7.47 -4.64
CA PHE A 158 18.72 -7.43 -3.27
C PHE A 158 18.43 -8.68 -2.45
N HIS A 159 17.57 -9.59 -2.93
CA HIS A 159 17.22 -10.84 -2.25
C HIS A 159 16.79 -10.67 -0.78
N ILE A 160 15.96 -9.67 -0.52
CA ILE A 160 15.53 -9.31 0.83
C ILE A 160 14.46 -10.28 1.33
N VAL A 161 13.50 -10.63 0.47
CA VAL A 161 12.36 -11.48 0.80
C VAL A 161 12.69 -12.94 0.54
N LYS A 162 12.49 -13.77 1.57
CA LYS A 162 12.65 -15.22 1.51
C LYS A 162 11.41 -15.91 0.96
N SER A 163 10.24 -15.52 1.47
CA SER A 163 8.95 -16.07 1.05
C SER A 163 7.81 -15.11 1.34
N THR A 164 6.71 -15.32 0.63
CA THR A 164 5.46 -14.58 0.81
C THR A 164 4.28 -15.56 0.88
N SER A 165 3.21 -15.15 1.55
CA SER A 165 1.91 -15.82 1.53
C SER A 165 0.81 -14.79 1.33
N GLY A 166 -0.17 -15.12 0.48
CA GLY A 166 -1.23 -14.21 0.08
C GLY A 166 -0.90 -13.43 -1.19
N SER A 167 -1.57 -12.30 -1.39
CA SER A 167 -1.48 -11.50 -2.62
C SER A 167 -0.17 -10.70 -2.70
N GLU A 168 0.62 -10.93 -3.74
CA GLU A 168 1.82 -10.13 -4.02
C GLU A 168 1.49 -8.69 -4.40
N SER A 169 0.41 -8.48 -5.15
CA SER A 169 -0.03 -7.13 -5.50
C SER A 169 -0.45 -6.32 -4.26
N ASN A 170 -0.99 -6.99 -3.24
CA ASN A 170 -1.22 -6.38 -1.93
C ASN A 170 0.09 -5.96 -1.26
N ILE A 171 1.14 -6.79 -1.28
CA ILE A 171 2.45 -6.46 -0.73
C ILE A 171 3.05 -5.23 -1.44
N ILE A 172 2.85 -5.13 -2.75
CA ILE A 172 3.25 -3.95 -3.55
C ILE A 172 2.44 -2.70 -3.16
N GLY A 173 1.22 -2.89 -2.63
CA GLY A 173 0.38 -1.82 -2.09
C GLY A 173 -0.94 -1.58 -2.82
N PHE A 174 -1.40 -2.54 -3.65
CA PHE A 174 -2.65 -2.43 -4.39
C PHE A 174 -3.21 -3.82 -4.72
N PRO A 175 -4.17 -4.34 -3.94
CA PRO A 175 -4.69 -5.70 -4.09
C PRO A 175 -5.57 -5.80 -5.34
N VAL A 176 -4.94 -6.13 -6.46
CA VAL A 176 -5.52 -6.05 -7.80
C VAL A 176 -6.72 -6.97 -7.96
N ASP A 177 -6.63 -8.22 -7.49
CA ASP A 177 -7.67 -9.21 -7.73
C ASP A 177 -8.96 -8.86 -6.99
N GLU A 178 -8.84 -8.44 -5.74
CA GLU A 178 -9.97 -8.02 -4.92
C GLU A 178 -10.63 -6.75 -5.47
N ILE A 179 -9.82 -5.77 -5.89
CA ILE A 179 -10.33 -4.53 -6.51
C ILE A 179 -11.06 -4.85 -7.82
N LYS A 180 -10.52 -5.74 -8.66
CA LYS A 180 -11.17 -6.16 -9.91
C LYS A 180 -12.50 -6.88 -9.66
N GLU A 181 -12.53 -7.77 -8.68
CA GLU A 181 -13.76 -8.47 -8.30
C GLU A 181 -14.83 -7.49 -7.85
N ASP A 182 -14.49 -6.54 -6.99
CA ASP A 182 -15.43 -5.53 -6.50
C ASP A 182 -15.89 -4.57 -7.62
N LEU A 183 -14.98 -4.16 -8.53
CA LEU A 183 -15.35 -3.36 -9.69
C LEU A 183 -16.38 -4.07 -10.57
N LYS A 184 -16.14 -5.34 -10.88
CA LYS A 184 -17.06 -6.17 -11.66
C LYS A 184 -18.39 -6.37 -10.95
N LYS A 185 -18.38 -6.69 -9.66
CA LYS A 185 -19.58 -7.03 -8.90
C LYS A 185 -20.48 -5.83 -8.60
N HIS A 186 -19.90 -4.68 -8.33
CA HIS A 186 -20.62 -3.54 -7.80
C HIS A 186 -20.72 -2.34 -8.74
N PHE A 187 -19.80 -2.19 -9.70
CA PHE A 187 -19.70 -1.01 -10.55
C PHE A 187 -19.91 -1.30 -12.05
N ASN A 188 -20.16 -2.58 -12.41
CA ASN A 188 -20.33 -3.02 -13.81
C ASN A 188 -19.12 -2.67 -14.69
N TYR A 189 -17.93 -2.80 -14.15
CA TYR A 189 -16.68 -2.46 -14.81
C TYR A 189 -15.86 -3.71 -15.12
#